data_4499b8b17e23c5a9769c9c41f8996adb
#
_entry.id   4499b8b17e23c5a9769c9c41f8996adb
#
_cell.length_a   1.000
_cell.length_b   1.000
_cell.length_c   1.000
_cell.angle_alpha   90.00
_cell.angle_beta   90.00
_cell.angle_gamma   90.00
#
_symmetry.space_group_name_H-M   'P 1'
#
loop_
_entity.id
_entity.type
_entity.pdbx_description
1 polymer ?
#
loop_
_entity_poly.entity_id
_entity_poly.type
_entity_poly.pdbx_seq_one_letter_code
_entity_poly.pdbx_strand_id
1 'polypeptide(L)'
;MRLLETIGYNDKIKVIALIGAGGKTTTMYRIASCLNKIGKKVICTTTTHILKPKEKYPFPVLGTPMKDNPEKLSAVSVEDYQRICKEYDVVLVEADGAKGMYIKLPASHEPVIPKNA
;
A
#
# COMPACT_ATOMS: atom_id res chain seq x y z
N MET A 1 -16.30 9.14 -3.37
CA MET A 1 -15.23 9.24 -4.35
C MET A 1 -15.32 8.10 -5.34
N ARG A 2 -15.35 8.44 -6.62
CA ARG A 2 -15.57 7.44 -7.65
C ARG A 2 -14.50 6.35 -7.68
N LEU A 3 -13.24 6.69 -7.47
CA LEU A 3 -12.18 5.69 -7.47
C LEU A 3 -12.37 4.65 -6.38
N LEU A 4 -12.76 5.08 -5.19
CA LEU A 4 -12.99 4.14 -4.08
C LEU A 4 -14.19 3.24 -4.35
N GLU A 5 -15.24 3.79 -4.96
CA GLU A 5 -16.41 2.98 -5.35
C GLU A 5 -16.02 1.96 -6.41
N THR A 6 -15.23 2.37 -7.40
CA THR A 6 -14.79 1.50 -8.49
C THR A 6 -14.02 0.29 -7.98
N ILE A 7 -13.18 0.46 -6.98
CA ILE A 7 -12.40 -0.66 -6.43
C ILE A 7 -13.15 -1.45 -5.38
N GLY A 8 -14.37 -1.04 -5.01
CA GLY A 8 -15.17 -1.74 -4.02
C GLY A 8 -14.82 -1.46 -2.57
N TYR A 9 -14.21 -0.31 -2.31
CA TYR A 9 -13.84 0.05 -0.94
C TYR A 9 -15.06 0.28 -0.05
N ASN A 10 -14.97 -0.15 1.21
CA ASN A 10 -15.97 0.18 2.24
C ASN A 10 -15.23 0.29 3.59
N ASP A 11 -15.92 0.76 4.62
CA ASP A 11 -15.31 1.04 5.92
C ASP A 11 -14.75 -0.19 6.65
N LYS A 12 -15.10 -1.38 6.20
CA LYS A 12 -14.59 -2.62 6.79
C LYS A 12 -13.25 -3.05 6.19
N ILE A 13 -12.85 -2.42 5.09
CA ILE A 13 -11.59 -2.76 4.43
C ILE A 13 -10.42 -2.16 5.21
N LYS A 14 -9.48 -3.01 5.59
CA LYS A 14 -8.28 -2.62 6.33
C LYS A 14 -7.05 -2.56 5.44
N VAL A 15 -6.97 -3.43 4.45
CA VAL A 15 -5.80 -3.55 3.58
C VAL A 15 -6.25 -3.50 2.13
N ILE A 16 -5.52 -2.74 1.32
CA ILE A 16 -5.70 -2.71 -0.14
C ILE A 16 -4.38 -3.12 -0.75
N ALA A 17 -4.37 -4.25 -1.44
CA ALA A 17 -3.17 -4.76 -2.09
C ALA A 17 -3.24 -4.49 -3.59
N LEU A 18 -2.19 -3.89 -4.14
CA LEU A 18 -2.04 -3.66 -5.57
C LEU A 18 -1.00 -4.64 -6.08
N ILE A 19 -1.44 -5.58 -6.90
CA ILE A 19 -0.64 -6.74 -7.31
C ILE A 19 -0.49 -6.70 -8.83
N GLY A 20 0.70 -7.01 -9.32
CA GLY A 20 0.94 -7.08 -10.75
C GLY A 20 2.15 -6.29 -11.19
N ALA A 21 2.21 -5.97 -12.49
CA ALA A 21 3.30 -5.24 -13.10
C ALA A 21 2.80 -3.92 -13.70
N GLY A 22 3.57 -2.86 -13.48
CA GLY A 22 3.31 -1.54 -14.08
C GLY A 22 2.20 -0.73 -13.42
N GLY A 23 2.44 0.55 -13.21
CA GLY A 23 1.42 1.49 -12.77
C GLY A 23 0.95 1.38 -11.32
N LYS A 24 1.46 0.42 -10.55
CA LYS A 24 1.00 0.15 -9.19
C LYS A 24 1.23 1.34 -8.25
N THR A 25 2.42 1.89 -8.29
CA THR A 25 2.80 2.97 -7.36
C THR A 25 1.94 4.19 -7.57
N THR A 26 1.72 4.60 -8.81
CA THR A 26 0.88 5.76 -9.13
C THR A 26 -0.55 5.52 -8.65
N THR A 27 -1.10 4.35 -8.94
CA THR A 27 -2.46 4.00 -8.52
C THR A 27 -2.58 3.96 -7.01
N MET A 28 -1.59 3.38 -6.32
CA MET A 28 -1.57 3.31 -4.87
C MET A 28 -1.64 4.70 -4.25
N TYR A 29 -0.84 5.64 -4.75
CA TYR A 29 -0.84 6.99 -4.22
C TYR A 29 -2.16 7.72 -4.49
N ARG A 30 -2.80 7.47 -5.62
CA ARG A 30 -4.11 8.05 -5.91
C ARG A 30 -5.18 7.53 -4.95
N ILE A 31 -5.20 6.24 -4.68
CA ILE A 31 -6.14 5.65 -3.72
C ILE A 31 -5.87 6.19 -2.32
N ALA A 32 -4.62 6.25 -1.92
CA ALA A 32 -4.24 6.79 -0.61
C ALA A 32 -4.68 8.25 -0.46
N SER A 33 -4.52 9.05 -1.50
CA SER A 33 -4.96 10.44 -1.49
C SER A 33 -6.47 10.55 -1.32
N CYS A 34 -7.22 9.69 -2.01
CA CYS A 34 -8.68 9.67 -1.86
C CYS A 34 -9.10 9.31 -0.45
N LEU A 35 -8.47 8.30 0.14
CA LEU A 35 -8.77 7.87 1.52
C LEU A 35 -8.42 8.95 2.52
N ASN A 36 -7.28 9.61 2.33
CA ASN A 36 -6.88 10.69 3.20
C ASN A 36 -7.90 11.85 3.17
N LYS A 37 -8.44 12.15 2.00
CA LYS A 37 -9.43 13.22 1.85
C LYS A 37 -10.72 12.95 2.59
N ILE A 38 -11.10 11.68 2.74
CA ILE A 38 -12.31 11.33 3.50
C ILE A 38 -12.03 11.06 4.98
N GLY A 39 -10.85 11.43 5.45
CA GLY A 39 -10.51 11.39 6.86
C GLY A 39 -9.93 10.08 7.36
N LYS A 40 -9.53 9.18 6.49
CA LYS A 40 -8.91 7.92 6.90
C LYS A 40 -7.41 8.12 7.15
N LYS A 41 -6.90 7.45 8.17
CA LYS A 41 -5.47 7.43 8.45
C LYS A 41 -4.84 6.32 7.64
N VAL A 42 -4.10 6.70 6.58
CA VAL A 42 -3.58 5.74 5.61
C VAL A 42 -2.06 5.72 5.59
N ILE A 43 -1.51 4.57 5.22
CA ILE A 43 -0.08 4.39 5.00
C ILE A 43 0.11 3.50 3.77
N CYS A 44 1.16 3.78 3.01
CA CYS A 44 1.55 2.97 1.86
C CYS A 44 2.84 2.22 2.17
N THR A 45 2.94 0.98 1.71
CA THR A 45 4.14 0.18 1.86
C THR A 45 4.27 -0.79 0.68
N THR A 46 5.29 -1.63 0.69
CA THR A 46 5.55 -2.58 -0.38
C THR A 46 6.05 -3.90 0.17
N THR A 47 5.83 -4.98 -0.56
CA THR A 47 6.41 -6.29 -0.25
C THR A 47 7.66 -6.55 -1.07
N THR A 48 7.99 -5.66 -2.01
CA THR A 48 9.17 -5.78 -2.85
C THR A 48 10.03 -4.53 -2.74
N HIS A 49 9.87 -3.60 -3.66
CA HIS A 49 10.53 -2.30 -3.57
C HIS A 49 9.77 -1.28 -4.42
N ILE A 50 9.80 -0.05 -3.97
CA ILE A 50 9.19 1.08 -4.68
C ILE A 50 10.14 2.27 -4.61
N LEU A 51 9.99 3.20 -5.54
CA LEU A 51 10.69 4.47 -5.48
C LEU A 51 10.06 5.34 -4.40
N LYS A 52 10.88 6.10 -3.69
CA LYS A 52 10.35 7.11 -2.77
C LYS A 52 9.52 8.12 -3.56
N PRO A 53 8.40 8.59 -2.99
CA PRO A 53 7.62 9.62 -3.68
C PRO A 53 8.43 10.88 -3.84
N LYS A 54 8.38 11.47 -5.05
CA LYS A 54 9.07 12.73 -5.34
C LYS A 54 8.31 13.93 -4.81
N GLU A 55 7.01 13.77 -4.61
CA GLU A 55 6.15 14.80 -4.06
C GLU A 55 5.84 14.51 -2.61
N LYS A 56 5.51 15.54 -1.84
CA LYS A 56 5.04 15.34 -0.48
C LYS A 56 3.57 14.96 -0.51
N TYR A 57 3.26 13.84 0.10
CA TYR A 57 1.88 13.39 0.26
C TYR A 57 1.46 13.55 1.72
N PRO A 58 0.16 13.74 1.99
CA PRO A 58 -0.33 13.88 3.37
C PRO A 58 -0.44 12.55 4.11
N PHE A 59 0.22 11.51 3.63
CA PHE A 59 0.27 10.18 4.23
C PHE A 59 1.69 9.63 4.14
N PRO A 60 2.10 8.79 5.09
CA PRO A 60 3.43 8.20 5.05
C PRO A 60 3.55 7.08 4.03
N VAL A 61 4.75 6.93 3.48
CA VAL A 61 5.14 5.81 2.66
C VAL A 61 6.28 5.12 3.38
N LEU A 62 6.03 3.90 3.86
CA LEU A 62 6.98 3.19 4.70
C LEU A 62 7.72 2.11 3.93
N GLY A 63 9.03 2.05 4.10
CA GLY A 63 9.88 1.03 3.53
C GLY A 63 11.28 1.16 4.10
N THR A 64 12.10 0.18 3.82
CA THR A 64 13.50 0.19 4.26
C THR A 64 14.36 0.72 3.12
N PRO A 65 15.14 1.81 3.31
CA PRO A 65 16.00 2.33 2.25
C PRO A 65 16.99 1.25 1.79
N MET A 66 17.14 1.12 0.48
CA MET A 66 18.07 0.15 -0.09
C MET A 66 19.49 0.72 -0.08
N LYS A 67 20.48 -0.14 0.24
CA LYS A 67 21.88 0.29 0.32
C LYS A 67 22.40 0.82 -1.01
N ASP A 68 22.03 0.15 -2.10
CA ASP A 68 22.53 0.49 -3.43
C ASP A 68 21.82 1.69 -4.04
N ASN A 69 20.62 1.96 -3.60
CA ASN A 69 19.82 3.07 -4.13
C ASN A 69 18.88 3.59 -3.03
N PRO A 70 19.32 4.62 -2.27
CA PRO A 70 18.51 5.16 -1.18
C PRO A 70 17.17 5.74 -1.62
N GLU A 71 16.98 6.00 -2.92
CA GLU A 71 15.70 6.47 -3.44
C GLU A 71 14.67 5.34 -3.57
N LYS A 72 15.12 4.09 -3.45
CA LYS A 72 14.22 2.94 -3.45
C LYS A 72 14.00 2.44 -2.03
N LEU A 73 12.77 2.03 -1.76
CA LEU A 73 12.38 1.44 -0.50
C LEU A 73 12.05 -0.03 -0.71
N SER A 74 12.58 -0.88 0.14
CA SER A 74 12.24 -2.30 0.14
C SER A 74 11.20 -2.60 1.22
N ALA A 75 10.74 -3.86 1.28
CA ALA A 75 9.72 -4.29 2.22
C ALA A 75 10.13 -4.02 3.66
N VAL A 76 9.15 -3.76 4.50
CA VAL A 76 9.36 -3.66 5.95
C VAL A 76 9.30 -5.04 6.57
N SER A 77 9.77 -5.15 7.83
CA SER A 77 9.68 -6.42 8.55
C SER A 77 8.22 -6.79 8.82
N VAL A 78 7.99 -8.08 9.10
CA VAL A 78 6.65 -8.56 9.46
C VAL A 78 6.15 -7.83 10.71
N GLU A 79 7.02 -7.60 11.69
CA GLU A 79 6.66 -6.89 12.91
C GLU A 79 6.21 -5.46 12.62
N ASP A 80 6.95 -4.75 11.77
CA ASP A 80 6.58 -3.39 11.38
C ASP A 80 5.26 -3.39 10.61
N TYR A 81 5.06 -4.35 9.72
CA TYR A 81 3.81 -4.47 8.98
C TYR A 81 2.63 -4.67 9.92
N GLN A 82 2.77 -5.58 10.89
CA GLN A 82 1.71 -5.83 11.87
C GLN A 82 1.42 -4.59 12.71
N ARG A 83 2.46 -3.84 13.07
CA ARG A 83 2.29 -2.62 13.83
C ARG A 83 1.49 -1.57 13.05
N ILE A 84 1.84 -1.33 11.79
CA ILE A 84 1.12 -0.33 10.99
C ILE A 84 -0.32 -0.76 10.74
N CYS A 85 -0.61 -2.05 10.64
CA CYS A 85 -1.98 -2.52 10.50
C CYS A 85 -2.83 -2.20 11.73
N LYS A 86 -2.21 -2.08 12.91
CA LYS A 86 -2.92 -1.69 14.13
C LYS A 86 -3.07 -0.19 14.26
N GLU A 87 -2.10 0.57 13.77
CA GLU A 87 -2.06 2.03 13.96
C GLU A 87 -2.84 2.80 12.91
N TYR A 88 -3.01 2.25 11.73
CA TYR A 88 -3.62 2.95 10.61
C TYR A 88 -4.98 2.37 10.26
N ASP A 89 -5.85 3.23 9.73
CA ASP A 89 -7.19 2.80 9.29
C ASP A 89 -7.11 1.91 8.06
N VAL A 90 -6.25 2.28 7.11
CA VAL A 90 -6.08 1.52 5.86
C VAL A 90 -4.60 1.45 5.51
N VAL A 91 -4.15 0.25 5.17
CA VAL A 91 -2.77 0.01 4.70
C VAL A 91 -2.83 -0.38 3.23
N LEU A 92 -2.12 0.37 2.39
CA LEU A 92 -1.99 0.04 0.97
C LEU A 92 -0.65 -0.64 0.75
N VAL A 93 -0.67 -1.79 0.09
CA VAL A 93 0.51 -2.62 -0.12
C VAL A 93 0.71 -2.86 -1.60
N GLU A 94 1.91 -2.57 -2.10
CA GLU A 94 2.30 -2.90 -3.46
C GLU A 94 3.03 -4.24 -3.46
N ALA A 95 2.60 -5.17 -4.31
CA ALA A 95 3.21 -6.48 -4.42
C ALA A 95 3.41 -6.87 -5.88
N ASP A 96 4.44 -7.67 -6.15
CA ASP A 96 4.70 -8.14 -7.51
C ASP A 96 3.71 -9.21 -7.93
N GLY A 97 3.43 -9.25 -9.24
CA GLY A 97 2.60 -10.25 -9.85
C GLY A 97 3.02 -10.50 -11.28
N ALA A 98 2.58 -11.62 -11.85
CA ALA A 98 3.06 -12.09 -13.14
C ALA A 98 2.36 -11.44 -14.33
N LYS A 99 1.12 -11.01 -14.18
CA LYS A 99 0.32 -10.49 -15.30
C LYS A 99 -0.48 -9.27 -14.85
N GLY A 100 -0.40 -8.21 -15.62
CA GLY A 100 -1.21 -7.01 -15.41
C GLY A 100 -1.36 -6.60 -13.95
N MET A 101 -1.99 -5.47 -13.74
CA MET A 101 -2.25 -4.99 -12.39
C MET A 101 -3.69 -5.31 -11.97
N TYR A 102 -3.88 -5.78 -10.73
CA TYR A 102 -5.20 -5.87 -10.14
C TYR A 102 -5.15 -5.48 -8.67
N ILE A 103 -6.31 -5.11 -8.15
CA ILE A 103 -6.44 -4.65 -6.78
C ILE A 103 -7.17 -5.71 -5.98
N LYS A 104 -6.59 -6.11 -4.84
CA LYS A 104 -7.19 -7.10 -3.96
C LYS A 104 -7.57 -6.43 -2.65
N LEU A 105 -8.81 -6.68 -2.19
CA LEU A 105 -9.31 -6.19 -0.92
C LEU A 105 -9.56 -7.41 -0.02
N PRO A 106 -8.53 -7.87 0.71
CA PRO A 106 -8.71 -9.04 1.57
C PRO A 106 -9.77 -8.76 2.65
N ALA A 107 -10.50 -9.81 3.04
CA ALA A 107 -11.40 -9.68 4.18
C ALA A 107 -10.58 -9.33 5.43
N SER A 108 -11.23 -8.65 6.39
CA SER A 108 -10.52 -8.15 7.57
C SER A 108 -9.82 -9.24 8.38
N HIS A 109 -10.28 -10.48 8.28
CA HIS A 109 -9.66 -11.62 8.95
C HIS A 109 -8.61 -12.34 8.10
N GLU A 110 -8.39 -11.89 6.87
CA GLU A 110 -7.38 -12.45 5.98
C GLU A 110 -6.18 -11.50 5.96
N PRO A 111 -5.15 -11.78 6.75
CA PRO A 111 -3.98 -10.90 6.72
C PRO A 111 -3.26 -11.02 5.39
N VAL A 112 -2.97 -9.87 4.76
CA VAL A 112 -2.04 -9.84 3.66
C VAL A 112 -0.66 -9.77 4.28
N ILE A 113 -0.09 -10.92 4.54
CA ILE A 113 1.27 -10.98 5.07
C ILE A 113 2.20 -10.95 3.87
N PRO A 114 3.15 -10.00 3.82
CA PRO A 114 4.13 -9.99 2.75
C PRO A 114 4.95 -11.28 2.82
N LYS A 115 4.65 -12.20 1.92
CA LYS A 115 5.46 -13.41 1.81
C LYS A 115 6.78 -13.04 1.19
N ASN A 116 7.83 -13.56 1.74
CA ASN A 116 9.17 -13.24 1.26
C ASN A 116 9.44 -11.75 1.28
N ALA A 117 8.62 -11.08 2.00
CA ALA A 117 8.97 -9.72 2.31
C ALA A 117 10.09 -9.82 3.29
#